data_4e7b13d9565f1516ff0f963d75bdd407
#
_entry.id   4e7b13d9565f1516ff0f963d75bdd407
#
_cell.length_a   1.000
_cell.length_b   1.000
_cell.length_c   1.000
_cell.angle_alpha   90.00
_cell.angle_beta   90.00
_cell.angle_gamma   90.00
#
_symmetry.space_group_name_H-M   'P 1'
#
loop_
_entity.id
_entity.type
_entity.pdbx_description
1 polymer ?
#
loop_
_entity_poly.entity_id
_entity_poly.type
_entity_poly.pdbx_seq_one_letter_code
_entity_poly.pdbx_strand_id
1 'polypeptide(L)'
;MKSIPKLNTPALALGLGLLLAACSGGTTTGGTPQGVTNPALLPAPVRGSLVGQAASVSVNVGGASLATLSPTVLAGFLESAQTGTLAVAGQPQCAVSVYRVHYNTVGGAGEATDASAAIFVPTGSAATCSNSRPVVLYAHGTSLQKSYDMADIANNTEARLAAAVFAAQGFIVVAPNYAGYSGSSLGYHAYLDRIQQSADMIDALRAARSSFDAIGVRDSGKLMVTGYSQGGFVALATQRAMQDLNNAEFTLTAAAGMSGPYAITRFGDDLFGGAPRDGATIIVPTIINAAQHASAAIYRTPADIYEAPYAATIADLVPGTLGSSELVSQGKLPASALFAADSMPQAPGHTQYFGAGNLVRSDYRAAYLADMALHPCDQDLAAPLNCAPVHNLRKWLLRNDLRSYLPAAPTLLCGGHDDPTVPYFNTTAASAYFRARGAAITELDIDDTPSLSDPFRSAKAGFVTARTLLRAANGDAAVASSYHAGLVAPFCMAATRDYFQSLLSH
;
A
#
# COMPACT_ATOMS: atom_id res chain seq x y z
N MET A 1 -36.01 -50.30 -19.96
CA MET A 1 -37.31 -50.10 -20.60
C MET A 1 -38.17 -49.30 -19.65
N LYS A 2 -38.46 -48.10 -20.00
CA LYS A 2 -39.66 -47.29 -19.91
C LYS A 2 -39.28 -45.81 -19.96
N SER A 3 -39.88 -45.23 -20.88
CA SER A 3 -39.76 -44.04 -21.69
C SER A 3 -40.06 -42.75 -20.93
N ILE A 4 -39.41 -41.69 -21.44
CA ILE A 4 -39.61 -40.24 -21.25
C ILE A 4 -41.02 -39.80 -21.74
N PRO A 5 -41.54 -38.70 -21.23
CA PRO A 5 -42.08 -37.73 -22.19
C PRO A 5 -41.46 -36.31 -22.06
N LYS A 6 -41.18 -35.76 -23.23
CA LYS A 6 -40.93 -34.34 -23.50
C LYS A 6 -42.22 -33.54 -23.31
N LEU A 7 -42.13 -32.32 -22.81
CA LEU A 7 -43.18 -31.32 -23.01
C LEU A 7 -42.57 -30.00 -23.49
N ASN A 8 -43.24 -29.44 -24.47
CA ASN A 8 -42.93 -28.32 -25.34
C ASN A 8 -43.06 -26.97 -24.66
N THR A 9 -42.23 -26.04 -25.12
CA THR A 9 -42.43 -24.58 -25.06
C THR A 9 -43.67 -24.12 -25.82
N PRO A 10 -44.25 -22.95 -25.49
CA PRO A 10 -44.44 -21.98 -26.55
C PRO A 10 -43.84 -20.60 -26.25
N ALA A 11 -43.30 -20.02 -27.30
CA ALA A 11 -42.96 -18.63 -27.46
C ALA A 11 -44.22 -17.75 -27.50
N LEU A 12 -44.16 -16.58 -26.87
CA LEU A 12 -45.12 -15.51 -27.13
C LEU A 12 -44.36 -14.22 -27.41
N ALA A 13 -44.47 -13.80 -28.66
CA ALA A 13 -44.14 -12.46 -29.13
C ALA A 13 -45.41 -11.62 -29.11
N LEU A 14 -45.33 -10.38 -28.67
CA LEU A 14 -46.26 -9.25 -28.99
C LEU A 14 -45.60 -8.01 -28.37
N GLY A 15 -45.56 -6.84 -28.96
CA GLY A 15 -46.26 -6.24 -30.07
C GLY A 15 -46.10 -4.74 -29.84
N LEU A 16 -45.60 -4.07 -30.84
CA LEU A 16 -45.38 -2.63 -30.93
C LEU A 16 -46.73 -1.89 -30.88
N GLY A 17 -46.85 -0.84 -30.07
CA GLY A 17 -48.00 0.07 -30.05
C GLY A 17 -47.55 1.51 -30.12
N LEU A 18 -47.48 2.09 -31.32
CA LEU A 18 -47.44 3.53 -31.56
C LEU A 18 -48.79 4.15 -31.22
N LEU A 19 -48.80 5.21 -30.45
CA LEU A 19 -49.92 6.16 -30.38
C LEU A 19 -49.42 7.55 -30.76
N LEU A 20 -49.79 7.94 -31.99
CA LEU A 20 -49.77 9.31 -32.48
C LEU A 20 -51.03 10.03 -31.95
N ALA A 21 -50.87 11.14 -31.28
CA ALA A 21 -51.92 12.10 -31.08
C ALA A 21 -51.46 13.46 -31.60
N ALA A 22 -52.00 13.86 -32.71
CA ALA A 22 -51.90 15.21 -33.24
C ALA A 22 -53.03 16.07 -32.64
N CYS A 23 -52.70 17.29 -32.18
CA CYS A 23 -53.67 18.37 -32.10
C CYS A 23 -52.99 19.68 -32.46
N SER A 24 -53.66 20.38 -33.29
CA SER A 24 -53.35 21.61 -34.03
C SER A 24 -53.43 22.90 -33.23
N GLY A 25 -52.58 23.84 -33.62
CA GLY A 25 -52.97 25.25 -33.83
C GLY A 25 -52.83 26.23 -32.67
N GLY A 26 -51.87 27.13 -32.83
CA GLY A 26 -51.78 28.35 -32.05
C GLY A 26 -50.50 29.11 -32.38
N THR A 27 -50.59 30.05 -33.32
CA THR A 27 -49.53 31.00 -33.68
C THR A 27 -49.36 32.04 -32.60
N THR A 28 -48.15 32.18 -31.99
CA THR A 28 -47.67 33.45 -31.43
C THR A 28 -46.15 33.56 -31.64
N THR A 29 -45.79 34.74 -32.06
CA THR A 29 -44.48 35.20 -32.50
C THR A 29 -43.39 35.24 -31.42
N GLY A 30 -42.18 34.84 -31.83
CA GLY A 30 -40.92 35.46 -31.42
C GLY A 30 -40.34 35.04 -30.10
N GLY A 31 -39.37 34.14 -30.16
CA GLY A 31 -38.38 33.86 -29.10
C GLY A 31 -37.61 32.59 -29.47
N THR A 32 -36.39 32.72 -29.95
CA THR A 32 -35.47 31.61 -30.16
C THR A 32 -35.32 30.84 -28.85
N PRO A 33 -35.67 29.55 -28.76
CA PRO A 33 -35.28 28.74 -27.62
C PRO A 33 -33.75 28.55 -27.67
N GLN A 34 -33.05 29.08 -26.68
CA GLN A 34 -31.71 28.59 -26.38
C GLN A 34 -31.82 27.08 -26.15
N GLY A 35 -31.18 26.34 -27.03
CA GLY A 35 -31.07 24.90 -26.89
C GLY A 35 -30.47 24.56 -25.51
N VAL A 36 -31.26 23.89 -24.69
CA VAL A 36 -30.73 23.15 -23.55
C VAL A 36 -29.88 22.06 -24.16
N THR A 37 -28.59 22.33 -24.34
CA THR A 37 -27.61 21.30 -24.58
C THR A 37 -27.67 20.37 -23.38
N ASN A 38 -28.24 19.20 -23.53
CA ASN A 38 -28.02 18.08 -22.63
C ASN A 38 -26.51 18.03 -22.37
N PRO A 39 -26.01 18.15 -21.13
CA PRO A 39 -24.60 17.95 -20.90
C PRO A 39 -24.32 16.53 -21.42
N ALA A 40 -23.59 16.44 -22.52
CA ALA A 40 -23.09 15.16 -23.03
C ALA A 40 -22.41 14.48 -21.84
N LEU A 41 -22.90 13.33 -21.45
CA LEU A 41 -22.24 12.49 -20.44
C LEU A 41 -20.82 12.30 -20.96
N LEU A 42 -19.87 13.00 -20.36
CA LEU A 42 -18.46 12.79 -20.67
C LEU A 42 -18.18 11.32 -20.42
N PRO A 43 -17.52 10.62 -21.34
CA PRO A 43 -17.15 9.23 -21.12
C PRO A 43 -16.39 9.15 -19.79
N ALA A 44 -16.69 8.11 -19.00
CA ALA A 44 -15.98 7.89 -17.73
C ALA A 44 -14.46 7.96 -17.97
N PRO A 45 -13.70 8.65 -17.12
CA PRO A 45 -12.27 8.79 -17.33
C PRO A 45 -11.62 7.41 -17.39
N VAL A 46 -10.74 7.23 -18.38
CA VAL A 46 -10.01 5.98 -18.58
C VAL A 46 -9.01 5.80 -17.43
N ARG A 47 -9.07 4.68 -16.74
CA ARG A 47 -8.13 4.35 -15.66
C ARG A 47 -6.68 4.42 -16.15
N GLY A 48 -5.80 5.01 -15.32
CA GLY A 48 -4.39 5.22 -15.63
C GLY A 48 -4.15 6.35 -16.63
N SER A 49 -5.19 7.08 -17.06
CA SER A 49 -4.99 8.28 -17.87
C SER A 49 -4.44 9.42 -17.04
N LEU A 50 -3.45 10.13 -17.60
CA LEU A 50 -2.87 11.33 -17.01
C LEU A 50 -3.90 12.47 -17.01
N VAL A 51 -4.04 13.15 -15.88
CA VAL A 51 -4.84 14.38 -15.76
C VAL A 51 -3.91 15.58 -15.83
N GLY A 52 -4.03 16.37 -16.89
CA GLY A 52 -3.11 17.49 -17.14
C GLY A 52 -1.73 17.03 -17.65
N GLN A 53 -0.67 17.57 -17.08
CA GLN A 53 0.71 17.29 -17.45
C GLN A 53 1.56 16.98 -16.21
N ALA A 54 2.67 16.27 -16.37
CA ALA A 54 3.66 16.11 -15.33
C ALA A 54 4.25 17.47 -14.93
N ALA A 55 4.13 17.83 -13.67
CA ALA A 55 4.61 19.11 -13.13
C ALA A 55 5.94 18.92 -12.40
N SER A 56 6.95 19.71 -12.74
CA SER A 56 8.21 19.75 -11.98
C SER A 56 7.97 20.28 -10.57
N VAL A 57 8.54 19.60 -9.57
CA VAL A 57 8.48 19.98 -8.15
C VAL A 57 9.85 20.48 -7.73
N SER A 58 9.93 21.75 -7.31
CA SER A 58 11.15 22.30 -6.75
C SER A 58 11.30 21.96 -5.27
N VAL A 59 12.50 21.63 -4.87
CA VAL A 59 12.85 21.29 -3.47
C VAL A 59 13.62 22.44 -2.84
N ASN A 60 13.18 22.89 -1.67
CA ASN A 60 13.87 23.93 -0.93
C ASN A 60 15.02 23.31 -0.11
N VAL A 61 16.25 23.71 -0.43
CA VAL A 61 17.45 23.29 0.29
C VAL A 61 18.27 24.52 0.63
N GLY A 62 18.48 24.77 1.94
CA GLY A 62 19.25 25.92 2.41
C GLY A 62 18.72 27.28 1.94
N GLY A 63 17.41 27.42 1.72
CA GLY A 63 16.77 28.63 1.24
C GLY A 63 16.75 28.79 -0.30
N ALA A 64 17.37 27.88 -1.05
CA ALA A 64 17.31 27.83 -2.51
C ALA A 64 16.22 26.85 -2.99
N SER A 65 15.42 27.27 -3.97
CA SER A 65 14.42 26.43 -4.64
C SER A 65 15.05 25.76 -5.87
N LEU A 66 15.25 24.45 -5.82
CA LEU A 66 15.97 23.68 -6.81
C LEU A 66 15.06 22.71 -7.53
N ALA A 67 15.00 22.79 -8.86
CA ALA A 67 14.28 21.84 -9.70
C ALA A 67 15.01 20.50 -9.85
N THR A 68 16.32 20.50 -9.61
CA THR A 68 17.19 19.32 -9.67
C THR A 68 18.21 19.38 -8.54
N LEU A 69 18.30 18.31 -7.77
CA LEU A 69 19.30 18.16 -6.71
C LEU A 69 20.55 17.47 -7.29
N SER A 70 21.68 18.18 -7.41
CA SER A 70 22.94 17.55 -7.77
C SER A 70 23.37 16.50 -6.75
N PRO A 71 24.25 15.54 -7.08
CA PRO A 71 24.70 14.53 -6.12
C PRO A 71 25.23 15.13 -4.82
N THR A 72 26.00 16.20 -4.89
CA THR A 72 26.57 16.88 -3.72
C THR A 72 25.48 17.56 -2.87
N VAL A 73 24.54 18.27 -3.52
CA VAL A 73 23.42 18.93 -2.84
C VAL A 73 22.51 17.88 -2.19
N LEU A 74 22.21 16.82 -2.93
CA LEU A 74 21.39 15.72 -2.41
C LEU A 74 22.05 15.03 -1.22
N ALA A 75 23.34 14.73 -1.27
CA ALA A 75 24.08 14.16 -0.15
C ALA A 75 24.00 15.03 1.10
N GLY A 76 24.28 16.33 0.98
CA GLY A 76 24.20 17.29 2.09
C GLY A 76 22.76 17.40 2.64
N PHE A 77 21.77 17.43 1.77
CA PHE A 77 20.35 17.47 2.15
C PHE A 77 19.94 16.21 2.92
N LEU A 78 20.34 15.02 2.43
CA LEU A 78 20.02 13.74 3.09
C LEU A 78 20.61 13.66 4.50
N GLU A 79 21.89 13.99 4.67
CA GLU A 79 22.56 13.95 5.98
C GLU A 79 22.05 15.04 6.94
N SER A 80 21.72 16.22 6.44
CA SER A 80 21.12 17.27 7.27
C SER A 80 19.72 16.94 7.74
N ALA A 81 18.95 16.22 6.92
CA ALA A 81 17.59 15.81 7.27
C ALA A 81 17.59 14.62 8.24
N GLN A 82 18.51 13.67 8.05
CA GLN A 82 18.68 12.52 8.92
C GLN A 82 20.11 11.98 8.82
N THR A 83 20.90 12.19 9.87
CA THR A 83 22.28 11.70 9.97
C THR A 83 22.34 10.18 9.77
N GLY A 84 23.31 9.72 8.98
CA GLY A 84 23.51 8.32 8.68
C GLY A 84 22.72 7.82 7.45
N THR A 85 21.93 8.66 6.81
CA THR A 85 21.19 8.27 5.60
C THR A 85 22.12 7.78 4.50
N LEU A 86 23.27 8.43 4.28
CA LEU A 86 24.24 8.00 3.26
C LEU A 86 24.94 6.68 3.58
N ALA A 87 25.05 6.32 4.86
CA ALA A 87 25.59 5.01 5.25
C ALA A 87 24.67 3.86 4.78
N VAL A 88 23.37 4.13 4.67
CA VAL A 88 22.36 3.17 4.18
C VAL A 88 22.16 3.26 2.68
N ALA A 89 21.90 4.47 2.16
CA ALA A 89 21.57 4.70 0.76
C ALA A 89 22.78 4.60 -0.19
N GLY A 90 23.98 4.77 0.34
CA GLY A 90 25.19 5.00 -0.46
C GLY A 90 25.30 6.46 -0.94
N GLN A 91 26.46 6.80 -1.48
CA GLN A 91 26.66 8.14 -2.07
C GLN A 91 25.82 8.31 -3.33
N PRO A 92 25.09 9.43 -3.50
CA PRO A 92 24.35 9.71 -4.71
C PRO A 92 25.26 9.72 -5.94
N GLN A 93 24.93 8.91 -6.94
CA GLN A 93 25.64 8.86 -8.22
C GLN A 93 25.00 9.78 -9.25
N CYS A 94 23.67 9.91 -9.19
CA CYS A 94 22.87 10.74 -10.09
C CYS A 94 22.32 11.96 -9.36
N ALA A 95 22.18 13.07 -10.07
CA ALA A 95 21.28 14.13 -9.67
C ALA A 95 19.83 13.63 -9.76
N VAL A 96 18.92 14.21 -8.98
CA VAL A 96 17.51 13.80 -8.95
C VAL A 96 16.61 15.00 -9.20
N SER A 97 15.72 14.90 -10.19
CA SER A 97 14.59 15.80 -10.40
C SER A 97 13.31 15.14 -9.95
N VAL A 98 12.40 15.93 -9.39
CA VAL A 98 11.10 15.47 -8.88
C VAL A 98 9.99 16.01 -9.77
N TYR A 99 9.08 15.14 -10.18
CA TYR A 99 7.85 15.51 -10.87
C TYR A 99 6.64 14.96 -10.12
N ARG A 100 5.49 15.64 -10.28
CA ARG A 100 4.19 15.15 -9.83
C ARG A 100 3.32 14.90 -11.05
N VAL A 101 2.65 13.76 -11.06
CA VAL A 101 1.56 13.42 -11.98
C VAL A 101 0.25 13.26 -11.22
N HIS A 102 -0.86 13.58 -11.89
CA HIS A 102 -2.21 13.34 -11.40
C HIS A 102 -2.91 12.41 -12.39
N TYR A 103 -3.65 11.42 -11.92
CA TYR A 103 -4.19 10.36 -12.76
C TYR A 103 -5.56 9.87 -12.28
N ASN A 104 -6.31 9.30 -13.23
CA ASN A 104 -7.60 8.67 -12.95
C ASN A 104 -7.39 7.23 -12.46
N THR A 105 -8.11 6.86 -11.42
CA THR A 105 -8.11 5.51 -10.82
C THR A 105 -9.49 5.15 -10.28
N VAL A 106 -9.56 4.15 -9.40
CA VAL A 106 -10.79 3.69 -8.75
C VAL A 106 -10.67 3.68 -7.24
N GLY A 107 -11.79 3.83 -6.53
CA GLY A 107 -11.91 3.62 -5.10
C GLY A 107 -12.15 2.15 -4.72
N GLY A 108 -12.34 1.89 -3.42
CA GLY A 108 -12.50 0.54 -2.85
C GLY A 108 -13.79 -0.17 -3.28
N ALA A 109 -14.84 0.57 -3.62
CA ALA A 109 -16.08 0.04 -4.17
C ALA A 109 -16.09 0.02 -5.71
N GLY A 110 -14.97 0.38 -6.36
CA GLY A 110 -14.85 0.46 -7.80
C GLY A 110 -15.34 1.78 -8.40
N GLU A 111 -15.70 2.75 -7.59
CA GLU A 111 -16.08 4.10 -8.00
C GLU A 111 -14.92 4.84 -8.67
N ALA A 112 -15.21 5.63 -9.70
CA ALA A 112 -14.22 6.44 -10.38
C ALA A 112 -13.69 7.53 -9.43
N THR A 113 -12.37 7.67 -9.36
CA THR A 113 -11.67 8.68 -8.56
C THR A 113 -10.34 9.05 -9.23
N ASP A 114 -9.53 9.78 -8.51
CA ASP A 114 -8.21 10.24 -8.93
C ASP A 114 -7.19 10.07 -7.80
N ALA A 115 -5.92 10.13 -8.18
CA ALA A 115 -4.81 10.16 -7.24
C ALA A 115 -3.61 10.87 -7.86
N SER A 116 -2.57 11.08 -7.08
CA SER A 116 -1.31 11.65 -7.56
C SER A 116 -0.12 10.73 -7.26
N ALA A 117 0.97 10.93 -8.01
CA ALA A 117 2.22 10.20 -7.80
C ALA A 117 3.43 11.12 -7.97
N ALA A 118 4.50 10.81 -7.25
CA ALA A 118 5.83 11.34 -7.54
C ALA A 118 6.51 10.52 -8.65
N ILE A 119 7.32 11.20 -9.48
CA ILE A 119 8.31 10.56 -10.33
C ILE A 119 9.67 11.14 -9.94
N PHE A 120 10.57 10.31 -9.43
CA PHE A 120 11.96 10.70 -9.18
C PHE A 120 12.80 10.29 -10.39
N VAL A 121 13.40 11.27 -11.06
CA VAL A 121 14.12 11.07 -12.30
C VAL A 121 15.61 11.27 -12.06
N PRO A 122 16.42 10.20 -12.19
CA PRO A 122 17.87 10.34 -12.19
C PRO A 122 18.32 11.15 -13.41
N THR A 123 19.26 12.08 -13.21
CA THR A 123 19.84 12.91 -14.27
C THR A 123 21.35 13.04 -14.08
N GLY A 124 22.08 13.32 -15.16
CA GLY A 124 23.53 13.47 -15.13
C GLY A 124 24.21 12.97 -16.39
N SER A 125 25.54 13.09 -16.48
CA SER A 125 26.33 12.67 -17.64
C SER A 125 26.73 11.19 -17.63
N ALA A 126 26.73 10.54 -16.44
CA ALA A 126 27.02 9.11 -16.34
C ALA A 126 25.93 8.27 -17.03
N ALA A 127 26.32 7.18 -17.68
CA ALA A 127 25.41 6.30 -18.42
C ALA A 127 24.25 5.78 -17.55
N THR A 128 24.50 5.47 -16.29
CA THR A 128 23.50 5.07 -15.30
C THR A 128 22.46 6.16 -15.00
N CYS A 129 22.78 7.42 -15.26
CA CYS A 129 21.92 8.57 -15.00
C CYS A 129 21.22 9.14 -16.24
N SER A 130 21.69 8.82 -17.45
CA SER A 130 21.24 9.45 -18.72
C SER A 130 20.69 8.49 -19.77
N ASN A 131 21.09 7.22 -19.76
CA ASN A 131 20.59 6.22 -20.72
C ASN A 131 19.16 5.75 -20.39
N SER A 132 18.65 4.78 -21.14
CA SER A 132 17.41 4.09 -20.74
C SER A 132 17.59 3.41 -19.38
N ARG A 133 16.69 3.65 -18.45
CA ARG A 133 16.82 3.27 -17.03
C ARG A 133 15.70 2.36 -16.60
N PRO A 134 15.97 1.44 -15.65
CA PRO A 134 14.93 0.61 -15.06
C PRO A 134 13.96 1.46 -14.22
N VAL A 135 12.72 1.02 -14.17
CA VAL A 135 11.66 1.64 -13.36
C VAL A 135 11.46 0.85 -12.07
N VAL A 136 11.45 1.54 -10.95
CA VAL A 136 10.96 1.04 -9.65
C VAL A 136 9.60 1.68 -9.39
N LEU A 137 8.55 0.87 -9.35
CA LEU A 137 7.24 1.26 -8.87
C LEU A 137 7.23 1.04 -7.36
N TYR A 138 7.23 2.14 -6.61
CA TYR A 138 7.41 2.15 -5.16
C TYR A 138 6.09 2.39 -4.43
N ALA A 139 5.72 1.46 -3.58
CA ALA A 139 4.54 1.53 -2.71
C ALA A 139 4.95 2.01 -1.32
N HIS A 140 4.40 3.15 -0.87
CA HIS A 140 4.75 3.72 0.44
C HIS A 140 4.05 3.01 1.61
N GLY A 141 4.62 3.19 2.81
CA GLY A 141 4.08 2.68 4.06
C GLY A 141 2.84 3.44 4.54
N THR A 142 2.35 3.07 5.73
CA THR A 142 1.13 3.64 6.32
C THR A 142 1.30 5.13 6.63
N SER A 143 0.37 5.95 6.13
CA SER A 143 0.18 7.32 6.56
C SER A 143 -1.24 7.52 7.11
N LEU A 144 -1.38 8.44 8.06
CA LEU A 144 -2.66 8.81 8.66
C LEU A 144 -3.19 10.15 8.15
N GLN A 145 -2.33 10.92 7.48
CA GLN A 145 -2.63 12.29 7.07
C GLN A 145 -2.95 12.37 5.58
N LYS A 146 -4.09 12.96 5.23
CA LYS A 146 -4.50 13.23 3.83
C LYS A 146 -3.49 14.05 3.04
N SER A 147 -2.68 14.85 3.72
CA SER A 147 -1.62 15.67 3.13
C SER A 147 -0.36 14.88 2.76
N TYR A 148 -0.30 13.56 3.03
CA TYR A 148 0.86 12.75 2.69
C TYR A 148 1.17 12.82 1.20
N ASP A 149 2.43 13.13 0.87
CA ASP A 149 2.86 13.38 -0.51
C ASP A 149 4.27 12.87 -0.75
N MET A 150 4.40 11.90 -1.64
CA MET A 150 5.70 11.35 -2.05
C MET A 150 6.51 12.35 -2.90
N ALA A 151 5.88 13.39 -3.47
CA ALA A 151 6.62 14.44 -4.18
C ALA A 151 7.22 15.50 -3.23
N ASP A 152 6.86 15.51 -1.95
CA ASP A 152 7.43 16.40 -0.93
C ASP A 152 8.65 15.76 -0.24
N ILE A 153 9.76 15.57 -0.96
CA ILE A 153 10.98 15.00 -0.37
C ILE A 153 11.60 15.88 0.73
N ALA A 154 11.21 17.14 0.83
CA ALA A 154 11.68 18.02 1.89
C ALA A 154 11.11 17.62 3.26
N ASN A 155 9.86 17.21 3.33
CA ASN A 155 9.16 16.94 4.58
C ASN A 155 8.80 15.45 4.74
N ASN A 156 8.83 14.65 3.68
CA ASN A 156 8.51 13.23 3.70
C ASN A 156 9.79 12.37 3.76
N THR A 157 10.03 11.73 4.91
CA THR A 157 11.22 10.90 5.15
C THR A 157 11.27 9.68 4.24
N GLU A 158 10.14 9.01 3.99
CA GLU A 158 10.09 7.82 3.13
C GLU A 158 10.35 8.19 1.66
N ALA A 159 9.78 9.31 1.19
CA ALA A 159 10.05 9.84 -0.14
C ALA A 159 11.55 10.17 -0.32
N ARG A 160 12.16 10.75 0.71
CA ARG A 160 13.61 11.05 0.77
C ARG A 160 14.46 9.80 0.65
N LEU A 161 14.11 8.74 1.40
CA LEU A 161 14.79 7.46 1.33
C LEU A 161 14.61 6.80 -0.04
N ALA A 162 13.40 6.80 -0.61
CA ALA A 162 13.16 6.25 -1.95
C ALA A 162 13.98 6.99 -3.03
N ALA A 163 14.06 8.32 -2.94
CA ALA A 163 14.91 9.11 -3.84
C ALA A 163 16.39 8.77 -3.67
N ALA A 164 16.88 8.64 -2.43
CA ALA A 164 18.27 8.35 -2.12
C ALA A 164 18.69 6.92 -2.51
N VAL A 165 17.88 5.93 -2.14
CA VAL A 165 18.20 4.51 -2.31
C VAL A 165 18.03 4.06 -3.75
N PHE A 166 17.05 4.59 -4.48
CA PHE A 166 16.75 4.14 -5.84
C PHE A 166 17.08 5.19 -6.90
N ALA A 167 16.50 6.41 -6.83
CA ALA A 167 16.68 7.39 -7.92
C ALA A 167 18.12 7.89 -8.00
N ALA A 168 18.76 8.22 -6.88
CA ALA A 168 20.15 8.64 -6.85
C ALA A 168 21.12 7.53 -7.29
N GLN A 169 20.67 6.29 -7.41
CA GLN A 169 21.42 5.12 -7.87
C GLN A 169 21.03 4.69 -9.31
N GLY A 170 20.27 5.51 -10.04
CA GLY A 170 20.00 5.32 -11.47
C GLY A 170 18.63 4.69 -11.81
N PHE A 171 17.73 4.44 -10.86
CA PHE A 171 16.38 3.98 -11.15
C PHE A 171 15.42 5.15 -11.35
N ILE A 172 14.53 5.08 -12.34
CA ILE A 172 13.34 5.92 -12.36
C ILE A 172 12.40 5.40 -11.27
N VAL A 173 11.97 6.25 -10.34
CA VAL A 173 11.03 5.83 -9.29
C VAL A 173 9.67 6.44 -9.56
N VAL A 174 8.63 5.61 -9.65
CA VAL A 174 7.23 6.03 -9.67
C VAL A 174 6.63 5.67 -8.32
N ALA A 175 6.22 6.68 -7.55
CA ALA A 175 5.75 6.52 -6.18
C ALA A 175 4.35 7.15 -6.01
N PRO A 176 3.26 6.37 -6.17
CA PRO A 176 1.90 6.83 -5.94
C PRO A 176 1.69 7.30 -4.50
N ASN A 177 0.86 8.33 -4.33
CA ASN A 177 0.36 8.74 -3.01
C ASN A 177 -0.81 7.87 -2.54
N TYR A 178 -1.37 7.04 -3.40
CA TYR A 178 -2.63 6.33 -3.33
C TYR A 178 -3.87 7.24 -3.30
N ALA A 179 -5.00 6.70 -3.76
CA ALA A 179 -6.30 7.35 -3.61
C ALA A 179 -6.64 7.56 -2.13
N GLY A 180 -7.17 8.75 -1.82
CA GLY A 180 -7.47 9.19 -0.46
C GLY A 180 -6.39 10.06 0.19
N TYR A 181 -5.21 10.22 -0.44
CA TYR A 181 -4.13 11.10 0.02
C TYR A 181 -3.96 12.34 -0.88
N SER A 182 -2.82 13.01 -0.80
CA SER A 182 -2.56 14.26 -1.51
C SER A 182 -2.91 14.18 -3.01
N GLY A 183 -3.71 15.14 -3.47
CA GLY A 183 -4.17 15.21 -4.85
C GLY A 183 -5.34 14.29 -5.21
N SER A 184 -5.92 13.54 -4.26
CA SER A 184 -7.08 12.68 -4.49
C SER A 184 -8.37 13.32 -4.03
N SER A 185 -9.44 13.15 -4.83
CA SER A 185 -10.80 13.51 -4.49
C SER A 185 -11.49 12.48 -3.58
N LEU A 186 -10.93 11.27 -3.43
CA LEU A 186 -11.49 10.22 -2.59
C LEU A 186 -11.46 10.60 -1.11
N GLY A 187 -12.58 10.44 -0.43
CA GLY A 187 -12.72 10.81 0.99
C GLY A 187 -12.05 9.85 1.98
N TYR A 188 -11.65 8.66 1.55
CA TYR A 188 -11.08 7.59 2.38
C TYR A 188 -9.87 6.96 1.67
N HIS A 189 -9.15 6.07 2.34
CA HIS A 189 -8.10 5.25 1.76
C HIS A 189 -8.44 3.77 1.87
N ALA A 190 -8.31 3.01 0.78
CA ALA A 190 -8.61 1.58 0.72
C ALA A 190 -7.45 0.73 1.28
N TYR A 191 -7.13 0.94 2.56
CA TYR A 191 -6.00 0.37 3.27
C TYR A 191 -6.01 -1.16 3.24
N LEU A 192 -4.94 -1.78 2.72
CA LEU A 192 -4.77 -3.23 2.56
C LEU A 192 -5.88 -3.91 1.71
N ASP A 193 -6.63 -3.16 0.91
CA ASP A 193 -7.44 -3.76 -0.15
C ASP A 193 -6.56 -4.05 -1.36
N ARG A 194 -6.22 -5.33 -1.55
CA ARG A 194 -5.29 -5.76 -2.60
C ARG A 194 -5.75 -5.40 -4.02
N ILE A 195 -7.08 -5.34 -4.24
CA ILE A 195 -7.64 -5.06 -5.56
C ILE A 195 -7.51 -3.57 -5.87
N GLN A 196 -7.96 -2.71 -4.94
CA GLN A 196 -7.91 -1.27 -5.15
C GLN A 196 -6.47 -0.76 -5.15
N GLN A 197 -5.64 -1.15 -4.16
CA GLN A 197 -4.29 -0.62 -4.08
C GLN A 197 -3.40 -1.07 -5.24
N SER A 198 -3.55 -2.30 -5.73
CA SER A 198 -2.84 -2.73 -6.94
C SER A 198 -3.34 -2.01 -8.19
N ALA A 199 -4.64 -1.72 -8.27
CA ALA A 199 -5.21 -0.92 -9.34
C ALA A 199 -4.60 0.49 -9.39
N ASP A 200 -4.50 1.13 -8.23
CA ASP A 200 -3.91 2.45 -8.07
C ASP A 200 -2.44 2.51 -8.50
N MET A 201 -1.64 1.53 -8.06
CA MET A 201 -0.24 1.38 -8.47
C MET A 201 -0.08 1.24 -9.99
N ILE A 202 -0.90 0.41 -10.62
CA ILE A 202 -0.88 0.18 -12.07
C ILE A 202 -1.29 1.45 -12.82
N ASP A 203 -2.33 2.12 -12.35
CA ASP A 203 -2.83 3.36 -12.97
C ASP A 203 -1.80 4.49 -12.86
N ALA A 204 -1.11 4.62 -11.72
CA ALA A 204 0.00 5.54 -11.55
C ALA A 204 1.17 5.27 -12.52
N LEU A 205 1.53 3.99 -12.71
CA LEU A 205 2.58 3.61 -13.66
C LEU A 205 2.21 3.95 -15.10
N ARG A 206 0.96 3.73 -15.50
CA ARG A 206 0.45 4.11 -16.83
C ARG A 206 0.54 5.61 -17.05
N ALA A 207 0.06 6.41 -16.09
CA ALA A 207 0.14 7.86 -16.14
C ALA A 207 1.59 8.37 -16.17
N ALA A 208 2.47 7.78 -15.34
CA ALA A 208 3.89 8.14 -15.35
C ALA A 208 4.53 7.84 -16.70
N ARG A 209 4.33 6.66 -17.26
CA ARG A 209 4.87 6.26 -18.58
C ARG A 209 4.36 7.16 -19.71
N SER A 210 3.09 7.57 -19.69
CA SER A 210 2.54 8.49 -20.68
C SER A 210 3.16 9.88 -20.64
N SER A 211 3.81 10.26 -19.52
CA SER A 211 4.50 11.53 -19.35
C SER A 211 6.00 11.49 -19.66
N PHE A 212 6.61 10.31 -19.79
CA PHE A 212 8.07 10.13 -19.85
C PHE A 212 8.71 10.91 -20.98
N ASP A 213 8.16 10.86 -22.19
CA ASP A 213 8.70 11.61 -23.32
C ASP A 213 8.71 13.13 -23.06
N ALA A 214 7.63 13.65 -22.47
CA ALA A 214 7.49 15.08 -22.18
C ALA A 214 8.48 15.58 -21.12
N ILE A 215 8.92 14.70 -20.20
CA ILE A 215 9.91 15.02 -19.16
C ILE A 215 11.32 14.49 -19.47
N GLY A 216 11.55 14.02 -20.70
CA GLY A 216 12.87 13.56 -21.16
C GLY A 216 13.36 12.26 -20.52
N VAL A 217 12.43 11.38 -20.09
CA VAL A 217 12.74 10.10 -19.46
C VAL A 217 12.71 8.97 -20.48
N ARG A 218 13.65 8.04 -20.39
CA ARG A 218 13.70 6.81 -21.19
C ARG A 218 13.63 5.59 -20.28
N ASP A 219 12.54 4.84 -20.41
CA ASP A 219 12.33 3.55 -19.73
C ASP A 219 13.13 2.46 -20.50
N SER A 220 13.85 1.61 -19.77
CA SER A 220 14.58 0.48 -20.35
C SER A 220 13.68 -0.76 -20.56
N GLY A 221 12.42 -0.70 -20.15
CA GLY A 221 11.51 -1.85 -20.11
C GLY A 221 11.73 -2.80 -18.92
N LYS A 222 12.76 -2.56 -18.10
CA LYS A 222 12.98 -3.32 -16.85
C LYS A 222 12.14 -2.70 -15.74
N LEU A 223 11.16 -3.45 -15.25
CA LEU A 223 10.20 -3.02 -14.23
C LEU A 223 10.40 -3.81 -12.94
N MET A 224 10.56 -3.11 -11.84
CA MET A 224 10.57 -3.63 -10.47
C MET A 224 9.43 -3.04 -9.68
N VAL A 225 8.87 -3.83 -8.76
CA VAL A 225 7.85 -3.38 -7.81
C VAL A 225 8.35 -3.62 -6.40
N THR A 226 8.30 -2.61 -5.55
CA THR A 226 8.68 -2.75 -4.14
C THR A 226 7.90 -1.80 -3.25
N GLY A 227 7.99 -2.01 -1.95
CA GLY A 227 7.38 -1.16 -0.94
C GLY A 227 7.61 -1.69 0.45
N TYR A 228 7.33 -0.82 1.45
CA TYR A 228 7.61 -1.09 2.84
C TYR A 228 6.32 -1.09 3.68
N SER A 229 6.21 -1.97 4.68
CA SER A 229 5.05 -2.05 5.60
C SER A 229 3.74 -2.27 4.81
N GLN A 230 2.75 -1.38 4.90
CA GLN A 230 1.59 -1.38 3.98
C GLN A 230 2.06 -1.52 2.53
N GLY A 231 3.09 -0.76 2.13
CA GLY A 231 3.65 -0.82 0.78
C GLY A 231 4.27 -2.17 0.42
N GLY A 232 4.79 -2.92 1.38
CA GLY A 232 5.24 -4.30 1.16
C GLY A 232 4.10 -5.21 0.74
N PHE A 233 2.94 -5.09 1.41
CA PHE A 233 1.71 -5.75 1.00
C PHE A 233 1.26 -5.29 -0.39
N VAL A 234 1.23 -3.97 -0.63
CA VAL A 234 0.81 -3.39 -1.90
C VAL A 234 1.71 -3.81 -3.05
N ALA A 235 3.02 -3.91 -2.84
CA ALA A 235 3.97 -4.38 -3.85
C ALA A 235 3.64 -5.81 -4.32
N LEU A 236 3.39 -6.75 -3.40
CA LEU A 236 3.02 -8.11 -3.75
C LEU A 236 1.61 -8.20 -4.35
N ALA A 237 0.67 -7.41 -3.86
CA ALA A 237 -0.66 -7.30 -4.47
C ALA A 237 -0.57 -6.78 -5.92
N THR A 238 0.32 -5.81 -6.19
CA THR A 238 0.58 -5.27 -7.52
C THR A 238 1.26 -6.29 -8.43
N GLN A 239 2.25 -7.03 -7.93
CA GLN A 239 2.86 -8.14 -8.66
C GLN A 239 1.80 -9.15 -9.10
N ARG A 240 0.91 -9.55 -8.18
CA ARG A 240 -0.22 -10.43 -8.49
C ARG A 240 -1.12 -9.85 -9.57
N ALA A 241 -1.56 -8.61 -9.42
CA ALA A 241 -2.48 -7.97 -10.36
C ALA A 241 -1.86 -7.84 -11.76
N MET A 242 -0.58 -7.49 -11.88
CA MET A 242 0.13 -7.43 -13.15
C MET A 242 0.26 -8.82 -13.79
N GLN A 243 0.48 -9.85 -12.99
CA GLN A 243 0.54 -11.24 -13.44
C GLN A 243 -0.83 -11.75 -13.91
N ASP A 244 -1.92 -11.44 -13.18
CA ASP A 244 -3.29 -11.83 -13.50
C ASP A 244 -3.80 -11.16 -14.80
N LEU A 245 -3.32 -9.95 -15.12
CA LEU A 245 -3.61 -9.26 -16.37
C LEU A 245 -3.02 -9.98 -17.59
N ASN A 246 -2.00 -10.80 -17.40
CA ASN A 246 -1.35 -11.66 -18.41
C ASN A 246 -1.15 -10.95 -19.76
N ASN A 247 -0.69 -9.72 -19.73
CA ASN A 247 -0.47 -8.92 -20.94
C ASN A 247 0.98 -8.44 -21.03
N ALA A 248 1.42 -8.10 -22.25
CA ALA A 248 2.77 -7.61 -22.54
C ALA A 248 3.08 -6.23 -21.91
N GLU A 249 2.08 -5.54 -21.36
CA GLU A 249 2.23 -4.22 -20.74
C GLU A 249 3.10 -4.30 -19.46
N PHE A 250 3.01 -5.41 -18.71
CA PHE A 250 3.65 -5.57 -17.41
C PHE A 250 4.52 -6.82 -17.35
N THR A 251 5.72 -6.73 -17.89
CA THR A 251 6.75 -7.75 -17.65
C THR A 251 7.59 -7.34 -16.44
N LEU A 252 7.33 -7.96 -15.29
CA LEU A 252 8.12 -7.71 -14.10
C LEU A 252 9.49 -8.38 -14.19
N THR A 253 10.55 -7.62 -13.94
CA THR A 253 11.91 -8.13 -13.77
C THR A 253 12.08 -8.76 -12.39
N ALA A 254 11.56 -8.08 -11.35
CA ALA A 254 11.58 -8.56 -9.97
C ALA A 254 10.52 -7.83 -9.12
N ALA A 255 10.22 -8.42 -7.96
CA ALA A 255 9.47 -7.75 -6.91
C ALA A 255 10.20 -7.84 -5.56
N ALA A 256 9.89 -6.93 -4.65
CA ALA A 256 10.33 -7.04 -3.26
C ALA A 256 9.26 -6.50 -2.32
N GLY A 257 8.96 -7.27 -1.27
CA GLY A 257 8.12 -6.82 -0.17
C GLY A 257 8.96 -6.66 1.10
N MET A 258 8.84 -5.52 1.77
CA MET A 258 9.61 -5.23 2.98
C MET A 258 8.67 -5.08 4.16
N SER A 259 8.75 -5.97 5.17
CA SER A 259 7.93 -6.02 6.39
C SER A 259 6.43 -5.81 6.14
N GLY A 260 5.87 -6.46 5.11
CA GLY A 260 4.45 -6.36 4.77
C GLY A 260 3.60 -7.44 5.45
N PRO A 261 2.30 -7.15 5.73
CA PRO A 261 1.36 -8.12 6.29
C PRO A 261 0.83 -9.08 5.21
N TYR A 262 1.69 -9.94 4.65
CA TYR A 262 1.35 -10.83 3.54
C TYR A 262 0.38 -11.94 3.92
N ALA A 263 0.51 -12.47 5.15
CA ALA A 263 -0.36 -13.49 5.75
C ALA A 263 -1.43 -12.83 6.63
N ILE A 264 -2.20 -11.89 6.04
CA ILE A 264 -3.07 -10.98 6.79
C ILE A 264 -4.20 -11.71 7.54
N THR A 265 -4.66 -12.87 7.07
CA THR A 265 -5.63 -13.72 7.77
C THR A 265 -5.05 -14.22 9.08
N ARG A 266 -3.85 -14.82 9.04
CA ARG A 266 -3.13 -15.26 10.23
C ARG A 266 -2.82 -14.10 11.16
N PHE A 267 -2.41 -12.96 10.61
CA PHE A 267 -2.09 -11.78 11.41
C PHE A 267 -3.32 -11.23 12.15
N GLY A 268 -4.48 -11.19 11.50
CA GLY A 268 -5.74 -10.82 12.14
C GLY A 268 -6.15 -11.82 13.22
N ASP A 269 -6.05 -13.11 12.95
CA ASP A 269 -6.37 -14.18 13.91
C ASP A 269 -5.41 -14.15 15.13
N ASP A 270 -4.10 -13.88 14.91
CA ASP A 270 -3.11 -13.71 16.00
C ASP A 270 -3.45 -12.48 16.88
N LEU A 271 -3.76 -11.35 16.25
CA LEU A 271 -4.10 -10.10 16.93
C LEU A 271 -5.37 -10.25 17.78
N PHE A 272 -6.48 -10.72 17.19
CA PHE A 272 -7.73 -10.95 17.93
C PHE A 272 -7.60 -12.12 18.90
N GLY A 273 -6.75 -13.09 18.62
CA GLY A 273 -6.40 -14.25 19.45
C GLY A 273 -5.63 -13.92 20.72
N GLY A 274 -5.24 -12.66 20.90
CA GLY A 274 -4.64 -12.19 22.15
C GLY A 274 -3.24 -11.60 22.05
N ALA A 275 -2.71 -11.46 20.83
CA ALA A 275 -1.39 -10.89 20.57
C ALA A 275 -1.45 -9.61 19.70
N PRO A 276 -2.13 -8.54 20.14
CA PRO A 276 -2.09 -7.26 19.44
C PRO A 276 -0.65 -6.73 19.32
N ARG A 277 -0.41 -5.85 18.36
CA ARG A 277 0.90 -5.30 18.04
C ARG A 277 0.92 -3.78 18.22
N ASP A 278 2.12 -3.20 18.20
CA ASP A 278 2.28 -1.75 18.23
C ASP A 278 1.50 -1.09 17.08
N GLY A 279 0.77 -0.03 17.41
CA GLY A 279 -0.10 0.65 16.47
C GLY A 279 -1.47 -0.02 16.23
N ALA A 280 -1.82 -1.13 16.91
CA ALA A 280 -3.08 -1.84 16.69
C ALA A 280 -4.32 -0.97 16.84
N THR A 281 -4.31 0.01 17.76
CA THR A 281 -5.42 0.96 17.98
C THR A 281 -5.62 1.93 16.81
N ILE A 282 -4.66 2.02 15.91
CA ILE A 282 -4.72 2.81 14.67
C ILE A 282 -4.99 1.89 13.47
N ILE A 283 -4.25 0.80 13.37
CA ILE A 283 -4.28 -0.10 12.21
C ILE A 283 -5.63 -0.82 12.09
N VAL A 284 -6.18 -1.31 13.20
CA VAL A 284 -7.46 -2.04 13.19
C VAL A 284 -8.61 -1.17 12.66
N PRO A 285 -8.86 0.04 13.17
CA PRO A 285 -9.92 0.89 12.60
C PRO A 285 -9.63 1.32 11.16
N THR A 286 -8.37 1.50 10.76
CA THR A 286 -8.02 1.82 9.37
C THR A 286 -8.40 0.68 8.42
N ILE A 287 -8.11 -0.58 8.80
CA ILE A 287 -8.53 -1.78 8.06
C ILE A 287 -10.07 -1.88 8.00
N ILE A 288 -10.74 -1.71 9.13
CA ILE A 288 -12.20 -1.80 9.22
C ILE A 288 -12.87 -0.73 8.35
N ASN A 289 -12.36 0.49 8.36
CA ASN A 289 -12.87 1.59 7.54
C ASN A 289 -12.71 1.27 6.04
N ALA A 290 -11.52 0.83 5.62
CA ALA A 290 -11.28 0.41 4.24
C ALA A 290 -12.21 -0.73 3.81
N ALA A 291 -12.36 -1.76 4.65
CA ALA A 291 -13.24 -2.89 4.39
C ALA A 291 -14.72 -2.47 4.30
N GLN A 292 -15.17 -1.54 5.12
CA GLN A 292 -16.53 -1.00 5.07
C GLN A 292 -16.78 -0.26 3.76
N HIS A 293 -15.86 0.60 3.32
CA HIS A 293 -15.95 1.29 2.03
C HIS A 293 -15.86 0.34 0.83
N ALA A 294 -15.13 -0.78 0.95
CA ALA A 294 -15.09 -1.83 -0.05
C ALA A 294 -16.35 -2.72 -0.05
N SER A 295 -17.46 -2.26 0.54
CA SER A 295 -18.75 -2.95 0.61
C SER A 295 -18.70 -4.31 1.31
N ALA A 296 -17.76 -4.51 2.23
CA ALA A 296 -17.64 -5.76 2.98
C ALA A 296 -18.65 -5.87 4.15
N ALA A 297 -19.49 -4.86 4.36
CA ALA A 297 -20.56 -4.82 5.36
C ALA A 297 -20.05 -5.23 6.76
N ILE A 298 -18.94 -4.63 7.20
CA ILE A 298 -18.27 -4.98 8.46
C ILE A 298 -19.16 -4.63 9.66
N TYR A 299 -19.89 -3.52 9.59
CA TYR A 299 -20.81 -3.05 10.61
C TYR A 299 -22.04 -2.35 9.98
N ARG A 300 -23.11 -2.21 10.74
CA ARG A 300 -24.24 -1.34 10.38
C ARG A 300 -23.99 0.09 10.88
N THR A 301 -23.43 0.21 12.09
CA THR A 301 -22.97 1.46 12.68
C THR A 301 -21.62 1.24 13.36
N PRO A 302 -20.75 2.26 13.47
CA PRO A 302 -19.47 2.11 14.18
C PRO A 302 -19.62 1.62 15.63
N ALA A 303 -20.75 1.87 16.29
CA ALA A 303 -21.05 1.38 17.64
C ALA A 303 -21.24 -0.15 17.73
N ASP A 304 -21.36 -0.84 16.59
CA ASP A 304 -21.36 -2.31 16.56
C ASP A 304 -19.95 -2.88 16.89
N ILE A 305 -18.88 -2.07 16.72
CA ILE A 305 -17.50 -2.51 16.89
C ILE A 305 -16.78 -1.73 17.99
N TYR A 306 -16.99 -0.40 18.05
CA TYR A 306 -16.18 0.48 18.87
C TYR A 306 -16.93 0.91 20.13
N GLU A 307 -16.17 1.11 21.20
CA GLU A 307 -16.70 1.68 22.44
C GLU A 307 -17.22 3.11 22.21
N ALA A 308 -18.23 3.50 23.00
CA ALA A 308 -18.98 4.74 22.82
C ALA A 308 -18.11 6.01 22.66
N PRO A 309 -16.98 6.19 23.38
CA PRO A 309 -16.15 7.39 23.20
C PRO A 309 -15.57 7.55 21.80
N TYR A 310 -15.40 6.45 21.06
CA TYR A 310 -14.74 6.43 19.72
C TYR A 310 -15.73 6.31 18.57
N ALA A 311 -16.85 5.61 18.80
CA ALA A 311 -17.79 5.25 17.74
C ALA A 311 -18.31 6.45 16.92
N ALA A 312 -18.44 7.62 17.53
CA ALA A 312 -19.02 8.81 16.88
C ALA A 312 -18.10 9.45 15.82
N THR A 313 -16.78 9.23 15.90
CA THR A 313 -15.81 9.97 15.07
C THR A 313 -14.86 9.06 14.27
N ILE A 314 -14.79 7.77 14.61
CA ILE A 314 -13.71 6.88 14.13
C ILE A 314 -13.73 6.65 12.62
N ALA A 315 -14.89 6.68 11.98
CA ALA A 315 -15.02 6.46 10.54
C ALA A 315 -14.33 7.54 9.69
N ASP A 316 -14.20 8.76 10.23
CA ASP A 316 -13.64 9.92 9.52
C ASP A 316 -12.24 10.31 10.01
N LEU A 317 -11.65 9.52 10.93
CA LEU A 317 -10.36 9.89 11.52
C LEU A 317 -9.17 9.65 10.58
N VAL A 318 -9.23 8.61 9.74
CA VAL A 318 -8.05 8.15 8.97
C VAL A 318 -8.45 7.77 7.53
N PRO A 319 -7.80 8.37 6.52
CA PRO A 319 -6.84 9.46 6.62
C PRO A 319 -7.52 10.80 6.99
N GLY A 320 -6.85 11.57 7.83
CA GLY A 320 -7.35 12.83 8.36
C GLY A 320 -6.31 13.96 8.35
N THR A 321 -6.44 14.89 9.26
CA THR A 321 -5.47 15.98 9.45
C THR A 321 -4.48 15.71 10.58
N LEU A 322 -4.79 14.75 11.47
CA LEU A 322 -4.02 14.47 12.69
C LEU A 322 -3.03 13.32 12.45
N GLY A 323 -1.85 13.44 13.02
CA GLY A 323 -0.89 12.34 13.14
C GLY A 323 -1.21 11.41 14.34
N SER A 324 -0.48 10.29 14.44
CA SER A 324 -0.71 9.29 15.49
C SER A 324 -0.65 9.85 16.91
N SER A 325 0.36 10.67 17.20
CA SER A 325 0.53 11.28 18.51
C SER A 325 -0.63 12.22 18.87
N GLU A 326 -1.13 12.97 17.88
CA GLU A 326 -2.26 13.88 18.07
C GLU A 326 -3.57 13.13 18.25
N LEU A 327 -3.81 12.05 17.50
CA LEU A 327 -4.98 11.20 17.67
C LEU A 327 -5.06 10.65 19.10
N VAL A 328 -3.93 10.22 19.67
CA VAL A 328 -3.86 9.73 21.04
C VAL A 328 -3.97 10.85 22.06
N SER A 329 -3.19 11.93 21.92
CA SER A 329 -3.15 13.02 22.92
C SER A 329 -4.49 13.77 23.02
N GLN A 330 -5.28 13.81 21.92
CA GLN A 330 -6.62 14.39 21.91
C GLN A 330 -7.72 13.38 22.32
N GLY A 331 -7.36 12.16 22.74
CA GLY A 331 -8.31 11.13 23.14
C GLY A 331 -9.21 10.60 22.02
N LYS A 332 -8.82 10.79 20.75
CA LYS A 332 -9.55 10.29 19.58
C LYS A 332 -9.36 8.79 19.41
N LEU A 333 -8.21 8.27 19.82
CA LEU A 333 -7.88 6.85 19.89
C LEU A 333 -7.14 6.55 21.21
N PRO A 334 -7.28 5.36 21.79
CA PRO A 334 -6.50 4.98 22.97
C PRO A 334 -5.03 4.73 22.57
N ALA A 335 -4.11 4.98 23.50
CA ALA A 335 -2.67 4.82 23.26
C ALA A 335 -2.30 3.38 22.90
N SER A 336 -2.84 2.40 23.64
CA SER A 336 -2.53 0.98 23.45
C SER A 336 -3.71 0.04 23.69
N ALA A 337 -4.67 0.38 24.54
CA ALA A 337 -5.77 -0.51 24.92
C ALA A 337 -6.71 -0.80 23.74
N LEU A 338 -6.42 -1.87 23.00
CA LEU A 338 -7.29 -2.34 21.93
C LEU A 338 -8.52 -3.06 22.49
N PHE A 339 -8.33 -3.89 23.52
CA PHE A 339 -9.37 -4.73 24.14
C PHE A 339 -9.53 -4.43 25.63
N ALA A 340 -10.67 -4.80 26.19
CA ALA A 340 -10.96 -4.64 27.63
C ALA A 340 -9.99 -5.47 28.49
N ALA A 341 -9.72 -4.97 29.72
CA ALA A 341 -8.75 -5.56 30.63
C ALA A 341 -9.05 -7.03 31.01
N ASP A 342 -10.33 -7.39 31.05
CA ASP A 342 -10.82 -8.75 31.38
C ASP A 342 -11.09 -9.61 30.13
N SER A 343 -10.90 -9.06 28.94
CA SER A 343 -11.13 -9.78 27.68
C SER A 343 -10.06 -10.84 27.43
N MET A 344 -10.49 -12.11 27.27
CA MET A 344 -9.60 -13.25 27.06
C MET A 344 -9.75 -13.83 25.65
N PRO A 345 -8.72 -14.51 25.10
CA PRO A 345 -7.40 -14.76 25.67
C PRO A 345 -6.46 -13.53 25.59
N GLN A 346 -5.42 -13.52 26.42
CA GLN A 346 -4.32 -12.57 26.38
C GLN A 346 -3.00 -13.35 26.27
N ALA A 347 -2.24 -13.11 25.20
CA ALA A 347 -0.97 -13.80 25.03
C ALA A 347 0.11 -13.18 25.96
N PRO A 348 1.04 -13.99 26.47
CA PRO A 348 2.18 -13.46 27.22
C PRO A 348 2.94 -12.38 26.46
N GLY A 349 3.31 -11.27 27.15
CA GLY A 349 3.99 -10.14 26.55
C GLY A 349 3.10 -9.14 25.79
N HIS A 350 1.74 -9.35 25.79
CA HIS A 350 0.80 -8.48 25.11
C HIS A 350 -0.24 -7.82 26.02
N THR A 351 -0.11 -7.95 27.33
CA THR A 351 -1.07 -7.43 28.32
C THR A 351 -1.26 -5.91 28.28
N GLN A 352 -0.26 -5.15 27.76
CA GLN A 352 -0.33 -3.70 27.59
C GLN A 352 -1.39 -3.25 26.56
N TYR A 353 -1.90 -4.15 25.74
CA TYR A 353 -2.97 -3.88 24.78
C TYR A 353 -4.38 -4.16 25.31
N PHE A 354 -4.47 -4.54 26.60
CA PHE A 354 -5.71 -4.82 27.30
C PHE A 354 -5.86 -3.84 28.47
N GLY A 355 -6.93 -3.08 28.51
CA GLY A 355 -7.08 -2.04 29.52
C GLY A 355 -8.44 -1.36 29.53
N ALA A 356 -8.61 -0.46 30.49
CA ALA A 356 -9.74 0.45 30.52
C ALA A 356 -9.66 1.47 29.37
N GLY A 357 -10.81 1.92 28.87
CA GLY A 357 -10.86 2.83 27.72
C GLY A 357 -10.44 2.17 26.40
N ASN A 358 -10.63 0.87 26.29
CA ASN A 358 -10.34 0.08 25.11
C ASN A 358 -11.13 0.54 23.87
N LEU A 359 -10.58 0.26 22.70
CA LEU A 359 -11.17 0.67 21.43
C LEU A 359 -12.30 -0.24 20.98
N VAL A 360 -12.05 -1.56 20.99
CA VAL A 360 -12.93 -2.57 20.40
C VAL A 360 -13.80 -3.20 21.49
N ARG A 361 -15.08 -3.28 21.23
CA ARG A 361 -16.08 -3.90 22.14
C ARG A 361 -15.80 -5.39 22.38
N SER A 362 -16.06 -5.83 23.60
CA SER A 362 -15.83 -7.22 23.99
C SER A 362 -16.73 -8.21 23.25
N ASP A 363 -17.98 -7.84 22.94
CA ASP A 363 -18.92 -8.68 22.20
C ASP A 363 -18.48 -8.85 20.70
N TYR A 364 -17.96 -7.81 20.07
CA TYR A 364 -17.40 -7.91 18.72
C TYR A 364 -16.17 -8.84 18.68
N ARG A 365 -15.24 -8.67 19.64
CA ARG A 365 -14.10 -9.58 19.77
C ARG A 365 -14.54 -11.01 20.02
N ALA A 366 -15.52 -11.23 20.90
CA ALA A 366 -16.06 -12.57 21.20
C ALA A 366 -16.64 -13.23 19.94
N ALA A 367 -17.37 -12.49 19.11
CA ALA A 367 -17.90 -12.99 17.83
C ALA A 367 -16.77 -13.37 16.86
N TYR A 368 -15.70 -12.57 16.78
CA TYR A 368 -14.52 -12.89 15.98
C TYR A 368 -13.86 -14.20 16.44
N LEU A 369 -13.63 -14.34 17.75
CA LEU A 369 -13.03 -15.54 18.37
C LEU A 369 -13.89 -16.79 18.20
N ALA A 370 -15.21 -16.67 18.31
CA ALA A 370 -16.13 -17.77 18.04
C ALA A 370 -16.04 -18.26 16.60
N ASP A 371 -16.00 -17.34 15.64
CA ASP A 371 -15.80 -17.69 14.23
C ASP A 371 -14.42 -18.30 13.96
N MET A 372 -13.38 -17.80 14.62
CA MET A 372 -12.03 -18.35 14.51
C MET A 372 -11.96 -19.80 15.01
N ALA A 373 -12.66 -20.11 16.09
CA ALA A 373 -12.72 -21.47 16.64
C ALA A 373 -13.53 -22.44 15.76
N LEU A 374 -14.62 -21.97 15.15
CA LEU A 374 -15.50 -22.79 14.32
C LEU A 374 -14.98 -22.94 12.88
N HIS A 375 -14.24 -21.95 12.38
CA HIS A 375 -13.74 -21.89 11.02
C HIS A 375 -12.23 -21.55 11.03
N PRO A 376 -11.36 -22.40 11.58
CA PRO A 376 -9.95 -22.12 11.71
C PRO A 376 -9.28 -22.05 10.32
N CYS A 377 -8.50 -20.98 10.10
CA CYS A 377 -7.63 -20.82 8.95
C CYS A 377 -6.17 -21.17 9.32
N ASP A 378 -5.28 -21.25 8.33
CA ASP A 378 -3.84 -21.48 8.51
C ASP A 378 -3.47 -22.80 9.22
N GLN A 379 -4.32 -23.80 9.12
CA GLN A 379 -4.12 -25.11 9.75
C GLN A 379 -3.22 -26.03 8.90
N ASP A 380 -3.18 -25.81 7.60
CA ASP A 380 -2.35 -26.55 6.64
C ASP A 380 -1.45 -25.59 5.86
N LEU A 381 -0.14 -25.76 5.99
CA LEU A 381 0.84 -24.95 5.25
C LEU A 381 0.71 -25.12 3.72
N ALA A 382 0.18 -26.25 3.26
CA ALA A 382 -0.10 -26.47 1.85
C ALA A 382 -1.37 -25.76 1.37
N ALA A 383 -2.32 -25.47 2.26
CA ALA A 383 -3.59 -24.83 1.95
C ALA A 383 -4.02 -23.85 3.07
N PRO A 384 -3.22 -22.83 3.40
CA PRO A 384 -3.43 -21.99 4.58
C PRO A 384 -4.73 -21.20 4.53
N LEU A 385 -5.31 -21.03 3.34
CA LEU A 385 -6.55 -20.30 3.11
C LEU A 385 -7.75 -21.21 2.86
N ASN A 386 -7.60 -22.52 3.09
CA ASN A 386 -8.70 -23.48 2.98
C ASN A 386 -9.58 -23.42 4.25
N CYS A 387 -10.27 -22.32 4.43
CA CYS A 387 -11.21 -22.07 5.53
C CYS A 387 -12.41 -21.28 5.01
N ALA A 388 -13.52 -21.30 5.76
CA ALA A 388 -14.77 -20.64 5.36
C ALA A 388 -15.32 -19.78 6.49
N PRO A 389 -14.63 -18.67 6.87
CA PRO A 389 -15.10 -17.80 7.94
C PRO A 389 -16.46 -17.19 7.61
N VAL A 390 -17.29 -16.99 8.63
CA VAL A 390 -18.58 -16.29 8.49
C VAL A 390 -18.55 -14.87 9.06
N HIS A 391 -17.59 -14.55 9.92
CA HIS A 391 -17.36 -13.20 10.42
C HIS A 391 -16.86 -12.27 9.31
N ASN A 392 -17.52 -11.14 9.09
CA ASN A 392 -17.27 -10.30 7.90
C ASN A 392 -15.84 -9.76 7.82
N LEU A 393 -15.23 -9.36 8.94
CA LEU A 393 -13.83 -8.93 8.94
C LEU A 393 -12.90 -10.09 8.54
N ARG A 394 -13.12 -11.32 9.05
CA ARG A 394 -12.32 -12.48 8.67
C ARG A 394 -12.47 -12.85 7.19
N LYS A 395 -13.69 -12.74 6.63
CA LYS A 395 -13.92 -12.89 5.18
C LYS A 395 -13.12 -11.88 4.38
N TRP A 396 -13.09 -10.62 4.84
CA TRP A 396 -12.34 -9.56 4.17
C TRP A 396 -10.82 -9.82 4.26
N LEU A 397 -10.30 -10.20 5.43
CA LEU A 397 -8.89 -10.58 5.60
C LEU A 397 -8.52 -11.77 4.69
N LEU A 398 -9.34 -12.81 4.64
CA LEU A 398 -9.14 -13.98 3.77
C LEU A 398 -9.06 -13.59 2.29
N ARG A 399 -9.96 -12.71 1.83
CA ARG A 399 -9.95 -12.18 0.45
C ARG A 399 -8.66 -11.44 0.13
N ASN A 400 -8.07 -10.78 1.10
CA ASN A 400 -6.89 -9.95 0.94
C ASN A 400 -5.56 -10.67 1.27
N ASP A 401 -5.59 -11.91 1.73
CA ASP A 401 -4.37 -12.69 2.00
C ASP A 401 -3.60 -12.98 0.73
N LEU A 402 -2.31 -12.64 0.74
CA LEU A 402 -1.45 -12.74 -0.44
C LEU A 402 -0.89 -14.16 -0.66
N ARG A 403 -1.16 -15.11 0.22
CA ARG A 403 -0.87 -16.53 -0.01
C ARG A 403 -1.93 -17.21 -0.90
N SER A 404 -2.56 -16.45 -1.78
CA SER A 404 -3.61 -16.87 -2.71
C SER A 404 -3.19 -16.83 -4.19
N TYR A 405 -1.89 -16.61 -4.47
CA TYR A 405 -1.29 -16.66 -5.81
C TYR A 405 0.13 -17.23 -5.73
N LEU A 406 0.79 -17.38 -6.87
CA LEU A 406 2.19 -17.81 -6.96
C LEU A 406 2.99 -16.76 -7.72
N PRO A 407 4.00 -16.10 -7.11
CA PRO A 407 4.87 -15.16 -7.79
C PRO A 407 5.59 -15.77 -8.99
N ALA A 408 5.44 -15.19 -10.18
CA ALA A 408 6.13 -15.62 -11.40
C ALA A 408 7.52 -14.96 -11.55
N ALA A 409 7.67 -13.72 -11.09
CA ALA A 409 8.96 -13.03 -11.09
C ALA A 409 9.77 -13.33 -9.81
N PRO A 410 11.11 -13.31 -9.87
CA PRO A 410 11.96 -13.39 -8.69
C PRO A 410 11.54 -12.36 -7.63
N THR A 411 11.38 -12.82 -6.39
CA THR A 411 10.81 -11.99 -5.32
C THR A 411 11.66 -12.06 -4.06
N LEU A 412 12.03 -10.88 -3.53
CA LEU A 412 12.64 -10.71 -2.22
C LEU A 412 11.58 -10.40 -1.17
N LEU A 413 11.60 -11.12 -0.04
CA LEU A 413 10.83 -10.80 1.15
C LEU A 413 11.79 -10.47 2.29
N CYS A 414 11.87 -9.19 2.67
CA CYS A 414 12.73 -8.70 3.74
C CYS A 414 11.91 -8.33 4.98
N GLY A 415 12.41 -8.59 6.17
CA GLY A 415 11.83 -8.19 7.45
C GLY A 415 12.87 -8.30 8.57
N GLY A 416 12.47 -8.03 9.80
CA GLY A 416 13.28 -8.25 10.99
C GLY A 416 12.53 -9.13 11.99
N HIS A 417 13.20 -10.10 12.60
CA HIS A 417 12.53 -11.07 13.46
C HIS A 417 11.92 -10.49 14.74
N ASP A 418 12.43 -9.36 15.22
CA ASP A 418 11.94 -8.67 16.42
C ASP A 418 10.95 -7.52 16.09
N ASP A 419 10.38 -7.49 14.87
CA ASP A 419 9.46 -6.41 14.44
C ASP A 419 8.20 -6.40 15.32
N PRO A 420 7.97 -5.33 16.13
CA PRO A 420 6.85 -5.25 17.05
C PRO A 420 5.53 -4.85 16.37
N THR A 421 5.60 -4.38 15.12
CA THR A 421 4.43 -3.84 14.38
C THR A 421 3.90 -4.86 13.38
N VAL A 422 4.76 -5.37 12.49
CA VAL A 422 4.43 -6.43 11.54
C VAL A 422 5.28 -7.66 11.83
N PRO A 423 4.75 -8.64 12.56
CA PRO A 423 5.50 -9.81 12.98
C PRO A 423 6.14 -10.55 11.80
N TYR A 424 7.38 -10.97 11.97
CA TYR A 424 8.20 -11.61 10.93
C TYR A 424 7.56 -12.89 10.38
N PHE A 425 6.63 -13.51 11.09
CA PHE A 425 5.88 -14.66 10.56
C PHE A 425 5.10 -14.32 9.27
N ASN A 426 4.77 -13.05 8.99
CA ASN A 426 4.19 -12.66 7.71
C ASN A 426 5.16 -12.96 6.56
N THR A 427 6.43 -12.63 6.75
CA THR A 427 7.52 -12.92 5.80
C THR A 427 7.74 -14.43 5.67
N THR A 428 7.92 -15.14 6.79
CA THR A 428 8.21 -16.59 6.77
C THR A 428 7.05 -17.42 6.25
N ALA A 429 5.80 -17.09 6.61
CA ALA A 429 4.62 -17.82 6.13
C ALA A 429 4.41 -17.64 4.61
N ALA A 430 4.58 -16.41 4.10
CA ALA A 430 4.48 -16.16 2.66
C ALA A 430 5.62 -16.84 1.90
N SER A 431 6.85 -16.72 2.38
CA SER A 431 8.04 -17.34 1.79
C SER A 431 7.92 -18.85 1.73
N ALA A 432 7.54 -19.49 2.84
CA ALA A 432 7.34 -20.93 2.91
C ALA A 432 6.26 -21.41 1.92
N TYR A 433 5.12 -20.70 1.88
CA TYR A 433 4.02 -21.01 0.97
C TYR A 433 4.43 -20.93 -0.50
N PHE A 434 5.13 -19.86 -0.89
CA PHE A 434 5.57 -19.64 -2.27
C PHE A 434 6.68 -20.60 -2.69
N ARG A 435 7.69 -20.82 -1.84
CA ARG A 435 8.81 -21.76 -2.12
C ARG A 435 8.32 -23.20 -2.26
N ALA A 436 7.40 -23.64 -1.42
CA ALA A 436 6.83 -24.99 -1.50
C ALA A 436 6.12 -25.25 -2.84
N ARG A 437 5.82 -24.20 -3.61
CA ARG A 437 5.18 -24.25 -4.94
C ARG A 437 6.12 -23.90 -6.08
N GLY A 438 7.42 -23.78 -5.80
CA GLY A 438 8.45 -23.56 -6.82
C GLY A 438 8.69 -22.10 -7.21
N ALA A 439 8.14 -21.10 -6.49
CA ALA A 439 8.46 -19.70 -6.75
C ALA A 439 9.90 -19.37 -6.35
N ALA A 440 10.55 -18.50 -7.13
CA ALA A 440 11.89 -17.99 -6.85
C ALA A 440 11.83 -16.91 -5.75
N ILE A 441 11.86 -17.33 -4.48
CA ILE A 441 11.78 -16.46 -3.32
C ILE A 441 13.12 -16.39 -2.59
N THR A 442 13.60 -15.16 -2.39
CA THR A 442 14.67 -14.84 -1.45
C THR A 442 14.03 -14.30 -0.16
N GLU A 443 14.24 -14.98 0.95
CA GLU A 443 13.83 -14.52 2.28
C GLU A 443 15.02 -13.89 2.98
N LEU A 444 14.84 -12.72 3.53
CA LEU A 444 15.87 -11.97 4.22
C LEU A 444 15.37 -11.51 5.60
N ASP A 445 15.95 -12.10 6.65
CA ASP A 445 15.93 -11.51 7.97
C ASP A 445 17.09 -10.51 8.09
N ILE A 446 16.74 -9.23 8.13
CA ILE A 446 17.75 -8.15 8.18
C ILE A 446 18.48 -8.08 9.52
N ASP A 447 17.85 -8.59 10.58
CA ASP A 447 18.39 -8.63 11.93
C ASP A 447 19.25 -9.89 12.21
N ASP A 448 19.35 -10.79 11.25
CA ASP A 448 20.15 -11.99 11.38
C ASP A 448 21.66 -11.70 11.26
N THR A 449 22.48 -12.51 11.93
CA THR A 449 23.95 -12.37 11.87
C THR A 449 24.48 -12.76 10.49
N PRO A 450 25.14 -11.85 9.75
CA PRO A 450 25.60 -12.16 8.40
C PRO A 450 26.81 -13.08 8.38
N SER A 451 26.81 -14.09 7.50
CA SER A 451 28.01 -14.84 7.16
C SER A 451 28.92 -14.09 6.17
N LEU A 452 30.13 -14.57 5.94
CA LEU A 452 31.07 -13.97 4.98
C LEU A 452 30.56 -14.05 3.53
N SER A 453 29.77 -15.07 3.20
CA SER A 453 29.21 -15.30 1.87
C SER A 453 27.77 -14.74 1.71
N ASP A 454 27.22 -14.09 2.72
CA ASP A 454 25.87 -13.53 2.67
C ASP A 454 25.82 -12.36 1.67
N PRO A 455 25.00 -12.43 0.61
CA PRO A 455 24.88 -11.35 -0.38
C PRO A 455 24.35 -10.05 0.23
N PHE A 456 23.65 -10.12 1.37
CA PHE A 456 23.09 -8.97 2.10
C PHE A 456 23.92 -8.56 3.30
N ARG A 457 25.16 -9.03 3.38
CA ARG A 457 26.06 -8.79 4.53
C ARG A 457 26.17 -7.32 4.90
N SER A 458 26.28 -6.44 3.92
CA SER A 458 26.42 -4.99 4.17
C SER A 458 25.18 -4.40 4.83
N ALA A 459 24.00 -4.76 4.35
CA ALA A 459 22.75 -4.27 4.91
C ALA A 459 22.52 -4.81 6.34
N LYS A 460 22.77 -6.10 6.58
CA LYS A 460 22.68 -6.72 7.92
C LYS A 460 23.67 -6.10 8.89
N ALA A 461 24.93 -5.93 8.50
CA ALA A 461 25.94 -5.31 9.35
C ALA A 461 25.60 -3.85 9.68
N GLY A 462 25.07 -3.11 8.72
CA GLY A 462 24.58 -1.75 8.91
C GLY A 462 23.41 -1.70 9.90
N PHE A 463 22.44 -2.59 9.77
CA PHE A 463 21.31 -2.72 10.69
C PHE A 463 21.78 -2.98 12.13
N VAL A 464 22.63 -3.98 12.34
CA VAL A 464 23.18 -4.32 13.67
C VAL A 464 23.93 -3.12 14.27
N THR A 465 24.72 -2.43 13.45
CA THR A 465 25.44 -1.22 13.88
C THR A 465 24.49 -0.11 14.31
N ALA A 466 23.50 0.22 13.48
CA ALA A 466 22.51 1.26 13.77
C ALA A 466 21.69 0.93 15.03
N ARG A 467 21.24 -0.32 15.18
CA ARG A 467 20.52 -0.80 16.37
C ARG A 467 21.38 -0.67 17.63
N THR A 468 22.67 -1.05 17.54
CA THR A 468 23.60 -0.97 18.68
C THR A 468 23.85 0.48 19.11
N LEU A 469 24.07 1.38 18.15
CA LEU A 469 24.24 2.79 18.41
C LEU A 469 22.98 3.43 19.01
N LEU A 470 21.82 3.11 18.48
CA LEU A 470 20.53 3.60 19.00
C LEU A 470 20.31 3.13 20.44
N ARG A 471 20.57 1.83 20.71
CA ARG A 471 20.49 1.26 22.07
C ARG A 471 21.44 1.96 23.04
N ALA A 472 22.69 2.20 22.63
CA ALA A 472 23.69 2.87 23.47
C ALA A 472 23.31 4.33 23.76
N ALA A 473 22.71 5.02 22.81
CA ALA A 473 22.33 6.44 22.97
C ALA A 473 20.98 6.63 23.71
N ASN A 474 19.98 5.78 23.46
CA ASN A 474 18.60 6.03 23.85
C ASN A 474 17.92 4.84 24.58
N GLY A 475 18.60 3.71 24.73
CA GLY A 475 18.10 2.53 25.43
C GLY A 475 17.18 1.61 24.59
N ASP A 476 16.74 0.51 25.19
CA ASP A 476 15.93 -0.53 24.51
C ASP A 476 14.55 -0.04 24.07
N ALA A 477 13.92 0.86 24.82
CA ALA A 477 12.62 1.42 24.44
C ALA A 477 12.69 2.21 23.13
N ALA A 478 13.78 2.94 22.88
CA ALA A 478 14.00 3.64 21.62
C ALA A 478 14.24 2.67 20.46
N VAL A 479 14.94 1.57 20.70
CA VAL A 479 15.13 0.49 19.71
C VAL A 479 13.76 -0.11 19.35
N ALA A 480 12.94 -0.47 20.33
CA ALA A 480 11.62 -1.05 20.09
C ALA A 480 10.72 -0.10 19.27
N SER A 481 10.62 1.17 19.67
CA SER A 481 9.78 2.15 18.97
C SER A 481 10.28 2.52 17.57
N SER A 482 11.56 2.38 17.30
CA SER A 482 12.17 2.66 15.99
C SER A 482 12.35 1.42 15.12
N TYR A 483 12.12 0.22 15.65
CA TYR A 483 12.51 -1.03 15.01
C TYR A 483 11.87 -1.16 13.62
N HIS A 484 10.55 -1.06 13.55
CA HIS A 484 9.82 -1.20 12.29
C HIS A 484 10.25 -0.13 11.26
N ALA A 485 9.99 1.14 11.52
CA ALA A 485 10.16 2.20 10.53
C ALA A 485 11.60 2.78 10.46
N GLY A 486 12.29 2.86 11.58
CA GLY A 486 13.60 3.52 11.67
C GLY A 486 14.78 2.59 11.42
N LEU A 487 14.63 1.28 11.65
CA LEU A 487 15.70 0.31 11.49
C LEU A 487 15.41 -0.64 10.30
N VAL A 488 14.31 -1.39 10.30
CA VAL A 488 14.06 -2.39 9.25
C VAL A 488 13.87 -1.73 7.89
N ALA A 489 13.09 -0.65 7.79
CA ALA A 489 12.78 -0.01 6.51
C ALA A 489 14.03 0.40 5.72
N PRO A 490 14.95 1.23 6.24
CA PRO A 490 16.06 1.72 5.45
C PRO A 490 17.01 0.60 5.01
N PHE A 491 17.28 -0.39 5.87
CA PHE A 491 18.21 -1.49 5.53
C PHE A 491 17.57 -2.52 4.59
N CYS A 492 16.28 -2.80 4.70
CA CYS A 492 15.56 -3.59 3.70
C CYS A 492 15.49 -2.87 2.34
N MET A 493 15.34 -1.53 2.32
CA MET A 493 15.38 -0.76 1.07
C MET A 493 16.76 -0.85 0.40
N ALA A 494 17.85 -0.73 1.16
CA ALA A 494 19.21 -0.90 0.63
C ALA A 494 19.42 -2.32 0.07
N ALA A 495 19.04 -3.35 0.82
CA ALA A 495 19.11 -4.75 0.39
C ALA A 495 18.27 -5.00 -0.88
N THR A 496 17.10 -4.39 -0.98
CA THR A 496 16.22 -4.47 -2.16
C THR A 496 16.86 -3.82 -3.38
N ARG A 497 17.48 -2.66 -3.24
CA ARG A 497 18.25 -2.01 -4.33
C ARG A 497 19.35 -2.95 -4.82
N ASP A 498 20.15 -3.49 -3.93
CA ASP A 498 21.27 -4.36 -4.29
C ASP A 498 20.77 -5.66 -4.97
N TYR A 499 19.66 -6.22 -4.50
CA TYR A 499 18.98 -7.33 -5.14
C TYR A 499 18.52 -6.98 -6.56
N PHE A 500 17.86 -5.84 -6.77
CA PHE A 500 17.45 -5.41 -8.10
C PHE A 500 18.63 -5.17 -9.04
N GLN A 501 19.69 -4.55 -8.55
CA GLN A 501 20.91 -4.33 -9.34
C GLN A 501 21.56 -5.65 -9.78
N SER A 502 21.57 -6.66 -8.90
CA SER A 502 22.12 -7.98 -9.23
C SER A 502 21.38 -8.67 -10.38
N LEU A 503 20.05 -8.44 -10.50
CA LEU A 503 19.23 -9.01 -11.59
C LEU A 503 19.30 -8.22 -12.90
N LEU A 504 19.85 -7.00 -12.87
CA LEU A 504 20.06 -6.18 -14.07
C LEU A 504 21.42 -6.42 -14.74
N SER A 505 22.35 -7.02 -14.01
CA SER A 505 23.72 -7.29 -14.49
C SER A 505 23.85 -8.61 -15.26
N HIS A 506 22.76 -9.33 -15.42
CA HIS A 506 22.62 -10.56 -16.19
C HIS A 506 21.65 -10.37 -17.37
#